data_d293b0790573b7a9bcd6b4c1eba4c351
#
_entry.id   d293b0790573b7a9bcd6b4c1eba4c351
#
_cell.length_a   1.000
_cell.length_b   1.000
_cell.length_c   1.000
_cell.angle_alpha   90.00
_cell.angle_beta   90.00
_cell.angle_gamma   90.00
#
_symmetry.space_group_name_H-M   'P 1'
#
loop_
_entity.id
_entity.type
_entity.pdbx_description
1 polymer ?
#
loop_
_entity_poly.entity_id
_entity_poly.type
_entity_poly.pdbx_seq_one_letter_code
_entity_poly.pdbx_strand_id
1 'polypeptide(L)'
;MLGENEHRVPLIPIVGLRREVSLATHCPDDDLVSRKIHAQRVWEPFETRLWIASQRPGDIVVDVGANLGYFSILSALNENQARRILAFEPAADNVALVQQNLQLNNCNADVELFPLALGDGDSDGSLHRNDDNRGDHQIYPGDGIRSQEPITVRRGADLLSGSLDRIDLLKVDTQGSEYAVMQGLLPLLQASVPKLRILLELTPYSLQLANSSGRALVTLIANLGLPLWIVDHVTHRLVSSDAVALCEWADNVDACTGDRGFMNIYAGTPPDGLPYGS
;
A
#
# COMPACT_ATOMS: atom_id res chain seq x y z
N MET A 1 13.69 11.75 24.61
CA MET A 1 13.47 10.34 24.97
C MET A 1 12.15 9.99 24.34
N LEU A 2 12.15 9.20 23.24
CA LEU A 2 10.93 8.62 22.69
C LEU A 2 10.41 7.67 23.76
N GLY A 3 9.19 7.91 24.27
CA GLY A 3 8.55 7.03 25.23
C GLY A 3 8.59 5.60 24.71
N GLU A 4 8.91 4.65 25.57
CA GLU A 4 8.81 3.24 25.21
C GLU A 4 7.37 2.98 24.77
N ASN A 5 7.17 2.67 23.50
CA ASN A 5 5.85 2.33 23.00
C ASN A 5 5.45 1.02 23.68
N GLU A 6 4.43 1.06 24.52
CA GLU A 6 3.95 -0.08 25.31
C GLU A 6 3.38 -1.19 24.40
N HIS A 7 3.00 -0.84 23.16
CA HIS A 7 2.31 -1.73 22.23
C HIS A 7 3.28 -2.33 21.19
N ARG A 8 4.11 -3.28 21.62
CA ARG A 8 5.00 -4.03 20.74
C ARG A 8 4.51 -5.45 20.54
N VAL A 9 4.63 -5.95 19.30
CA VAL A 9 4.24 -7.31 18.95
C VAL A 9 5.29 -7.96 18.05
N PRO A 10 5.83 -9.13 18.44
CA PRO A 10 6.63 -9.94 17.53
C PRO A 10 5.70 -10.61 16.53
N LEU A 11 6.04 -10.55 15.26
CA LEU A 11 5.29 -11.25 14.21
C LEU A 11 5.57 -12.78 14.28
N ILE A 12 4.71 -13.56 13.66
CA ILE A 12 5.02 -14.96 13.38
C ILE A 12 6.24 -15.03 12.44
N PRO A 13 7.01 -16.12 12.44
CA PRO A 13 8.06 -16.32 11.45
C PRO A 13 7.50 -16.25 10.03
N ILE A 14 8.07 -15.38 9.20
CA ILE A 14 7.65 -15.16 7.82
C ILE A 14 8.74 -15.68 6.90
N VAL A 15 8.38 -16.63 6.03
CA VAL A 15 9.31 -17.23 5.06
C VAL A 15 9.77 -16.17 4.04
N GLY A 16 11.04 -16.18 3.69
CA GLY A 16 11.68 -15.24 2.77
C GLY A 16 12.24 -13.99 3.44
N LEU A 17 12.18 -13.91 4.79
CA LEU A 17 12.83 -12.85 5.56
C LEU A 17 14.14 -13.34 6.21
N ARG A 18 15.13 -12.47 6.24
CA ARG A 18 16.46 -12.73 6.82
C ARG A 18 16.46 -12.85 8.35
N ARG A 19 15.42 -12.38 9.03
CA ARG A 19 15.28 -12.39 10.49
C ARG A 19 13.83 -12.15 10.92
N GLU A 20 13.55 -12.40 12.19
CA GLU A 20 12.26 -12.09 12.81
C GLU A 20 11.98 -10.59 12.82
N VAL A 21 10.68 -10.24 12.79
CA VAL A 21 10.17 -8.87 12.79
C VAL A 21 9.40 -8.61 14.07
N SER A 22 9.60 -7.45 14.65
CA SER A 22 8.75 -6.91 15.72
C SER A 22 8.21 -5.55 15.32
N LEU A 23 6.97 -5.25 15.68
CA LEU A 23 6.34 -3.98 15.38
C LEU A 23 5.91 -3.25 16.65
N ALA A 24 6.17 -1.97 16.71
CA ALA A 24 5.44 -1.04 17.53
C ALA A 24 4.16 -0.62 16.79
N THR A 25 3.06 -0.53 17.50
CA THR A 25 1.75 -0.24 16.92
C THR A 25 1.08 0.90 17.69
N HIS A 26 -0.03 1.40 17.20
CA HIS A 26 -0.97 2.16 18.01
C HIS A 26 -1.58 1.28 19.10
N CYS A 27 -2.37 1.86 20.02
CA CYS A 27 -3.09 1.09 21.01
C CYS A 27 -4.05 0.10 20.31
N PRO A 28 -3.96 -1.22 20.57
CA PRO A 28 -4.83 -2.19 19.92
C PRO A 28 -6.31 -2.04 20.29
N ASP A 29 -6.61 -1.40 21.41
CA ASP A 29 -7.98 -1.15 21.82
C ASP A 29 -8.64 -0.03 21.02
N ASP A 30 -7.81 0.90 20.50
CA ASP A 30 -8.26 2.11 19.80
C ASP A 30 -8.08 2.03 18.28
N ASP A 31 -7.33 1.06 17.76
CA ASP A 31 -7.00 0.97 16.33
C ASP A 31 -7.20 -0.43 15.76
N LEU A 32 -7.97 -0.52 14.67
CA LEU A 32 -8.32 -1.79 14.01
C LEU A 32 -7.09 -2.53 13.45
N VAL A 33 -6.17 -1.82 12.79
CA VAL A 33 -4.96 -2.40 12.20
C VAL A 33 -4.10 -3.00 13.30
N SER A 34 -3.82 -2.23 14.34
CA SER A 34 -3.04 -2.67 15.50
C SER A 34 -3.68 -3.87 16.19
N ARG A 35 -5.00 -3.84 16.40
CA ARG A 35 -5.76 -4.97 16.99
C ARG A 35 -5.60 -6.25 16.18
N LYS A 36 -5.72 -6.18 14.86
CA LYS A 36 -5.56 -7.35 13.98
C LYS A 36 -4.12 -7.89 14.01
N ILE A 37 -3.11 -6.98 13.99
CA ILE A 37 -1.69 -7.38 14.08
C ILE A 37 -1.40 -8.07 15.41
N HIS A 38 -1.90 -7.54 16.54
CA HIS A 38 -1.72 -8.17 17.86
C HIS A 38 -2.40 -9.54 17.95
N ALA A 39 -3.59 -9.69 17.37
CA ALA A 39 -4.35 -10.94 17.41
C ALA A 39 -3.75 -12.03 16.52
N GLN A 40 -3.30 -11.68 15.31
CA GLN A 40 -2.85 -12.64 14.31
C GLN A 40 -1.32 -12.72 14.21
N ARG A 41 -0.60 -11.72 14.71
CA ARG A 41 0.85 -11.56 14.62
C ARG A 41 1.37 -11.55 13.17
N VAL A 42 0.51 -11.15 12.26
CA VAL A 42 0.76 -10.93 10.83
C VAL A 42 -0.36 -10.03 10.31
N TRP A 43 -0.05 -9.14 9.39
CA TRP A 43 -1.04 -8.34 8.66
C TRP A 43 -1.27 -8.99 7.29
N GLU A 44 -2.53 -9.13 6.88
CA GLU A 44 -2.91 -9.65 5.56
C GLU A 44 -2.04 -10.84 5.12
N PRO A 45 -2.25 -12.05 5.66
CA PRO A 45 -1.29 -13.16 5.53
C PRO A 45 -0.98 -13.57 4.09
N PHE A 46 -1.94 -13.46 3.17
CA PHE A 46 -1.71 -13.83 1.77
C PHE A 46 -0.99 -12.72 1.02
N GLU A 47 -1.41 -11.47 1.20
CA GLU A 47 -0.77 -10.28 0.64
C GLU A 47 0.68 -10.14 1.14
N THR A 48 0.93 -10.45 2.41
CA THR A 48 2.29 -10.53 2.99
C THR A 48 3.16 -11.52 2.24
N ARG A 49 2.67 -12.74 2.01
CA ARG A 49 3.41 -13.76 1.24
C ARG A 49 3.60 -13.35 -0.21
N LEU A 50 2.56 -12.80 -0.84
CA LEU A 50 2.60 -12.30 -2.21
C LEU A 50 3.64 -11.20 -2.36
N TRP A 51 3.65 -10.22 -1.44
CA TRP A 51 4.61 -9.13 -1.45
C TRP A 51 6.05 -9.60 -1.38
N ILE A 52 6.35 -10.46 -0.39
CA ILE A 52 7.69 -11.02 -0.20
C ILE A 52 8.14 -11.82 -1.41
N ALA A 53 7.29 -12.69 -1.93
CA ALA A 53 7.60 -13.50 -3.11
C ALA A 53 7.74 -12.66 -4.40
N SER A 54 7.07 -11.51 -4.46
CA SER A 54 7.13 -10.62 -5.62
C SER A 54 8.44 -9.83 -5.69
N GLN A 55 9.12 -9.58 -4.57
CA GLN A 55 10.37 -8.84 -4.58
C GLN A 55 11.52 -9.64 -5.17
N ARG A 56 12.28 -9.02 -6.05
CA ARG A 56 13.44 -9.60 -6.73
C ARG A 56 14.72 -8.87 -6.31
N PRO A 57 15.90 -9.52 -6.40
CA PRO A 57 17.17 -8.86 -6.09
C PRO A 57 17.40 -7.61 -6.93
N GLY A 58 17.71 -6.50 -6.26
CA GLY A 58 18.00 -5.21 -6.91
C GLY A 58 16.78 -4.40 -7.33
N ASP A 59 15.57 -4.79 -6.91
CA ASP A 59 14.34 -4.03 -7.15
C ASP A 59 14.40 -2.63 -6.52
N ILE A 60 13.71 -1.69 -7.17
CA ILE A 60 13.28 -0.43 -6.58
C ILE A 60 11.84 -0.64 -6.12
N VAL A 61 11.65 -0.56 -4.80
CA VAL A 61 10.38 -0.80 -4.12
C VAL A 61 9.78 0.52 -3.69
N VAL A 62 8.49 0.71 -3.94
CA VAL A 62 7.74 1.90 -3.52
C VAL A 62 6.48 1.44 -2.76
N ASP A 63 6.31 1.96 -1.54
CA ASP A 63 5.20 1.67 -0.62
C ASP A 63 4.44 2.97 -0.35
N VAL A 64 3.26 3.13 -0.95
CA VAL A 64 2.43 4.33 -0.85
C VAL A 64 1.23 4.04 0.07
N GLY A 65 1.15 4.80 1.16
CA GLY A 65 0.29 4.49 2.30
C GLY A 65 0.96 3.48 3.22
N ALA A 66 2.21 3.80 3.65
CA ALA A 66 3.03 2.85 4.40
C ALA A 66 2.48 2.54 5.81
N ASN A 67 1.60 3.37 6.35
CA ASN A 67 0.96 3.22 7.66
C ASN A 67 2.02 3.00 8.77
N LEU A 68 2.09 1.81 9.38
CA LEU A 68 3.09 1.46 10.40
C LEU A 68 4.47 1.07 9.81
N GLY A 69 4.63 1.11 8.48
CA GLY A 69 5.84 0.67 7.79
C GLY A 69 5.93 -0.84 7.58
N TYR A 70 4.82 -1.57 7.71
CA TYR A 70 4.80 -3.02 7.65
C TYR A 70 5.45 -3.56 6.37
N PHE A 71 4.93 -3.21 5.19
CA PHE A 71 5.44 -3.70 3.91
C PHE A 71 6.84 -3.17 3.58
N SER A 72 7.16 -1.95 3.99
CA SER A 72 8.50 -1.37 3.86
C SER A 72 9.55 -2.16 4.66
N ILE A 73 9.22 -2.58 5.90
CA ILE A 73 10.10 -3.41 6.74
C ILE A 73 10.27 -4.81 6.15
N LEU A 74 9.18 -5.42 5.67
CA LEU A 74 9.26 -6.71 4.99
C LEU A 74 10.19 -6.64 3.78
N SER A 75 10.11 -5.57 3.00
CA SER A 75 11.00 -5.34 1.86
C SER A 75 12.46 -5.17 2.26
N ALA A 76 12.72 -4.43 3.34
CA ALA A 76 14.08 -4.22 3.85
C ALA A 76 14.70 -5.51 4.39
N LEU A 77 13.89 -6.41 4.94
CA LEU A 77 14.34 -7.67 5.52
C LEU A 77 14.23 -8.88 4.59
N ASN A 78 13.70 -8.70 3.38
CA ASN A 78 13.57 -9.74 2.38
C ASN A 78 14.94 -10.33 2.01
N GLU A 79 15.00 -11.65 1.82
CA GLU A 79 16.20 -12.34 1.33
C GLU A 79 16.62 -11.83 -0.06
N ASN A 80 15.64 -11.45 -0.90
CA ASN A 80 15.85 -10.75 -2.16
C ASN A 80 16.02 -9.25 -1.89
N GLN A 81 17.24 -8.84 -1.61
CA GLN A 81 17.55 -7.47 -1.24
C GLN A 81 17.15 -6.46 -2.32
N ALA A 82 16.31 -5.49 -1.95
CA ALA A 82 16.00 -4.34 -2.80
C ALA A 82 17.23 -3.43 -2.93
N ARG A 83 17.32 -2.72 -4.06
CA ARG A 83 18.32 -1.66 -4.26
C ARG A 83 17.92 -0.38 -3.54
N ARG A 84 16.63 -0.05 -3.52
CA ARG A 84 16.05 1.10 -2.83
C ARG A 84 14.64 0.76 -2.37
N ILE A 85 14.25 1.30 -1.25
CA ILE A 85 12.89 1.21 -0.71
C ILE A 85 12.45 2.61 -0.33
N LEU A 86 11.34 3.07 -0.91
CA LEU A 86 10.76 4.37 -0.65
C LEU A 86 9.37 4.16 -0.03
N ALA A 87 9.16 4.74 1.15
CA ALA A 87 7.90 4.69 1.89
C ALA A 87 7.27 6.08 1.96
N PHE A 88 5.98 6.18 1.64
CA PHE A 88 5.21 7.42 1.67
C PHE A 88 4.07 7.29 2.67
N GLU A 89 4.05 8.16 3.67
CA GLU A 89 3.02 8.19 4.72
C GLU A 89 2.78 9.63 5.17
N PRO A 90 1.59 10.19 5.02
CA PRO A 90 1.32 11.57 5.40
C PRO A 90 0.99 11.79 6.88
N ALA A 91 0.41 10.80 7.59
CA ALA A 91 -0.03 10.97 8.97
C ALA A 91 1.18 11.04 9.93
N ALA A 92 1.29 12.11 10.72
CA ALA A 92 2.47 12.34 11.55
C ALA A 92 2.69 11.26 12.63
N ASP A 93 1.63 10.71 13.21
CA ASP A 93 1.73 9.62 14.18
C ASP A 93 2.12 8.29 13.53
N ASN A 94 1.64 7.98 12.33
CA ASN A 94 2.09 6.83 11.55
C ASN A 94 3.57 7.00 11.15
N VAL A 95 3.97 8.18 10.67
CA VAL A 95 5.39 8.49 10.34
C VAL A 95 6.29 8.21 11.54
N ALA A 96 5.88 8.63 12.75
CA ALA A 96 6.64 8.37 13.97
C ALA A 96 6.76 6.85 14.25
N LEU A 97 5.68 6.09 14.02
CA LEU A 97 5.71 4.64 14.15
C LEU A 97 6.57 3.96 13.08
N VAL A 98 6.51 4.41 11.82
CA VAL A 98 7.41 3.91 10.77
C VAL A 98 8.87 4.08 11.21
N GLN A 99 9.27 5.28 11.65
CA GLN A 99 10.62 5.55 12.12
C GLN A 99 11.03 4.64 13.28
N GLN A 100 10.14 4.48 14.27
CA GLN A 100 10.38 3.59 15.40
C GLN A 100 10.51 2.13 14.96
N ASN A 101 9.68 1.66 14.05
CA ASN A 101 9.68 0.30 13.52
C ASN A 101 10.92 0.01 12.68
N LEU A 102 11.37 0.96 11.88
CA LEU A 102 12.64 0.85 11.14
C LEU A 102 13.83 0.71 12.09
N GLN A 103 13.87 1.49 13.18
CA GLN A 103 14.90 1.39 14.20
C GLN A 103 14.83 0.06 14.95
N LEU A 104 13.62 -0.35 15.37
CA LEU A 104 13.38 -1.61 16.10
C LEU A 104 13.89 -2.83 15.33
N ASN A 105 13.75 -2.79 14.01
CA ASN A 105 14.18 -3.86 13.11
C ASN A 105 15.56 -3.63 12.48
N ASN A 106 16.31 -2.61 12.90
CA ASN A 106 17.63 -2.24 12.38
C ASN A 106 17.66 -2.14 10.84
N CYS A 107 16.68 -1.51 10.23
CA CYS A 107 16.59 -1.29 8.78
C CYS A 107 16.33 0.19 8.42
N ASN A 108 16.59 1.10 9.32
CA ASN A 108 16.44 2.55 9.12
C ASN A 108 17.36 3.14 8.03
N ALA A 109 18.44 2.47 7.67
CA ALA A 109 19.30 2.85 6.54
C ALA A 109 18.84 2.28 5.19
N ASP A 110 17.92 1.31 5.20
CA ASP A 110 17.46 0.60 4.01
C ASP A 110 16.21 1.25 3.39
N VAL A 111 15.46 2.07 4.17
CA VAL A 111 14.19 2.68 3.76
C VAL A 111 14.26 4.19 3.82
N GLU A 112 13.93 4.82 2.70
CA GLU A 112 13.75 6.27 2.59
C GLU A 112 12.28 6.62 2.89
N LEU A 113 12.03 7.25 4.05
CA LEU A 113 10.68 7.64 4.48
C LEU A 113 10.39 9.09 4.08
N PHE A 114 9.28 9.28 3.38
CA PHE A 114 8.75 10.57 2.95
C PHE A 114 7.45 10.87 3.72
N PRO A 115 7.47 11.87 4.64
CA PRO A 115 6.29 12.26 5.43
C PRO A 115 5.35 13.14 4.60
N LEU A 116 4.80 12.59 3.53
CA LEU A 116 3.91 13.26 2.60
C LEU A 116 3.03 12.26 1.84
N ALA A 117 1.94 12.74 1.25
CA ALA A 117 1.11 11.98 0.34
C ALA A 117 1.59 12.12 -1.12
N LEU A 118 1.37 11.08 -1.91
CA LEU A 118 1.47 11.19 -3.37
C LEU A 118 0.10 11.46 -3.99
N GLY A 119 0.11 12.19 -5.11
CA GLY A 119 -1.07 12.51 -5.91
C GLY A 119 -0.70 12.79 -7.36
N ASP A 120 -1.65 13.30 -8.14
CA ASP A 120 -1.48 13.65 -9.55
C ASP A 120 -0.91 15.08 -9.78
N GLY A 121 -0.80 15.85 -8.70
CA GLY A 121 -0.23 17.20 -8.69
C GLY A 121 0.30 17.60 -7.31
N ASP A 122 1.03 18.72 -7.28
CA ASP A 122 1.54 19.31 -6.04
C ASP A 122 0.48 20.17 -5.38
N SER A 123 0.23 19.96 -4.10
CA SER A 123 -0.68 20.78 -3.29
C SER A 123 -0.37 20.63 -1.80
N ASP A 124 -0.87 21.58 -1.01
CA ASP A 124 -1.07 21.41 0.42
C ASP A 124 -2.54 21.00 0.63
N GLY A 125 -2.78 20.06 1.53
CA GLY A 125 -4.09 19.48 1.78
C GLY A 125 -4.33 19.17 3.25
N SER A 126 -5.42 18.46 3.49
CA SER A 126 -5.78 17.99 4.83
C SER A 126 -5.98 16.46 4.80
N LEU A 127 -5.36 15.78 5.74
CA LEU A 127 -5.66 14.39 6.03
C LEU A 127 -6.88 14.33 6.96
N HIS A 128 -7.93 13.66 6.53
CA HIS A 128 -9.12 13.39 7.31
C HIS A 128 -8.90 12.09 8.09
N ARG A 129 -8.70 12.21 9.39
CA ARG A 129 -8.29 11.10 10.25
C ARG A 129 -9.47 10.22 10.64
N ASN A 130 -9.24 8.91 10.62
CA ASN A 130 -10.09 7.94 11.27
C ASN A 130 -9.36 7.41 12.50
N ASP A 131 -9.81 7.82 13.70
CA ASP A 131 -9.11 7.48 14.93
C ASP A 131 -9.38 6.03 15.39
N ASP A 132 -10.47 5.42 14.92
CA ASP A 132 -10.81 4.00 15.20
C ASP A 132 -10.14 3.02 14.23
N ASN A 133 -9.73 3.51 13.07
CA ASN A 133 -9.04 2.74 12.05
C ASN A 133 -8.02 3.63 11.33
N ARG A 134 -6.80 3.67 11.83
CA ARG A 134 -5.73 4.52 11.29
C ARG A 134 -5.19 4.04 9.94
N GLY A 135 -5.65 2.88 9.47
CA GLY A 135 -5.49 2.45 8.09
C GLY A 135 -6.49 3.09 7.11
N ASP A 136 -7.51 3.82 7.60
CA ASP A 136 -8.55 4.48 6.78
C ASP A 136 -8.46 6.01 6.88
N HIS A 137 -7.26 6.57 6.90
CA HIS A 137 -7.05 8.01 6.73
C HIS A 137 -7.23 8.40 5.27
N GLN A 138 -7.87 9.54 5.00
CA GLN A 138 -8.24 9.98 3.65
C GLN A 138 -7.79 11.42 3.40
N ILE A 139 -7.32 11.73 2.20
CA ILE A 139 -6.92 13.09 1.80
C ILE A 139 -8.06 13.90 1.16
N TYR A 140 -9.28 13.43 1.25
CA TYR A 140 -10.50 14.09 0.79
C TYR A 140 -11.56 14.05 1.90
N PRO A 141 -12.56 14.94 1.90
CA PRO A 141 -13.67 14.88 2.84
C PRO A 141 -14.48 13.59 2.62
N GLY A 142 -14.44 12.68 3.58
CA GLY A 142 -15.24 11.47 3.58
C GLY A 142 -16.70 11.72 4.00
N ASP A 143 -17.42 10.65 4.25
CA ASP A 143 -18.84 10.64 4.61
C ASP A 143 -19.11 10.90 6.12
N GLY A 144 -18.10 11.32 6.89
CA GLY A 144 -18.20 11.55 8.33
C GLY A 144 -17.44 12.77 8.83
N ILE A 145 -17.68 13.12 10.10
CA ILE A 145 -16.89 14.15 10.79
C ILE A 145 -15.58 13.49 11.22
N ARG A 146 -14.49 13.93 10.62
CA ARG A 146 -13.12 13.49 10.93
C ARG A 146 -12.28 14.67 11.40
N SER A 147 -11.37 14.45 12.33
CA SER A 147 -10.33 15.42 12.66
C SER A 147 -9.43 15.62 11.45
N GLN A 148 -8.84 16.81 11.31
CA GLN A 148 -8.02 17.15 10.15
C GLN A 148 -6.59 17.47 10.58
N GLU A 149 -5.66 17.02 9.77
CA GLU A 149 -4.23 17.26 9.93
C GLU A 149 -3.70 17.85 8.61
N PRO A 150 -2.92 18.95 8.62
CA PRO A 150 -2.33 19.50 7.40
C PRO A 150 -1.27 18.54 6.85
N ILE A 151 -1.32 18.30 5.55
CA ILE A 151 -0.38 17.44 4.83
C ILE A 151 0.12 18.12 3.56
N THR A 152 1.26 17.63 3.09
CA THR A 152 1.80 17.95 1.78
C THR A 152 1.50 16.83 0.81
N VAL A 153 0.98 17.16 -0.37
CA VAL A 153 0.79 16.24 -1.49
C VAL A 153 1.81 16.59 -2.59
N ARG A 154 2.44 15.58 -3.18
CA ARG A 154 3.38 15.78 -4.30
C ARG A 154 3.07 14.85 -5.45
N ARG A 155 3.29 15.32 -6.67
CA ARG A 155 3.22 14.46 -7.85
C ARG A 155 4.41 13.53 -7.89
N GLY A 156 4.12 12.20 -7.86
CA GLY A 156 5.16 11.20 -7.65
C GLY A 156 6.26 11.22 -8.71
N ALA A 157 5.91 11.36 -9.99
CA ALA A 157 6.91 11.41 -11.07
C ALA A 157 7.83 12.64 -10.97
N ASP A 158 7.32 13.79 -10.55
CA ASP A 158 8.13 15.00 -10.43
C ASP A 158 9.06 14.94 -9.20
N LEU A 159 8.53 14.48 -8.08
CA LEU A 159 9.30 14.29 -6.85
C LEU A 159 10.48 13.31 -7.04
N LEU A 160 10.25 12.23 -7.78
CA LEU A 160 11.22 11.15 -7.97
C LEU A 160 12.07 11.35 -9.23
N SER A 161 11.78 12.38 -10.04
CA SER A 161 12.57 12.68 -11.25
C SER A 161 14.04 12.93 -10.91
N GLY A 162 14.94 12.37 -11.72
CA GLY A 162 16.38 12.47 -11.50
C GLY A 162 16.96 11.57 -10.39
N SER A 163 16.10 10.98 -9.54
CA SER A 163 16.50 10.01 -8.52
C SER A 163 16.13 8.56 -8.86
N LEU A 164 15.05 8.37 -9.61
CA LEU A 164 14.60 7.07 -10.10
C LEU A 164 14.35 7.11 -11.61
N ASP A 165 14.70 6.02 -12.26
CA ASP A 165 14.42 5.74 -13.68
C ASP A 165 13.26 4.76 -13.86
N ARG A 166 12.90 4.02 -12.82
CA ARG A 166 11.83 3.00 -12.81
C ARG A 166 11.35 2.69 -11.40
N ILE A 167 10.27 1.95 -11.33
CA ILE A 167 9.74 1.27 -10.14
C ILE A 167 9.57 -0.20 -10.49
N ASP A 168 10.12 -1.12 -9.68
CA ASP A 168 10.04 -2.55 -9.96
C ASP A 168 8.90 -3.23 -9.19
N LEU A 169 8.64 -2.80 -7.94
CA LEU A 169 7.56 -3.30 -7.09
C LEU A 169 6.88 -2.12 -6.39
N LEU A 170 5.57 -2.00 -6.58
CA LEU A 170 4.74 -0.91 -6.07
C LEU A 170 3.60 -1.46 -5.21
N LYS A 171 3.43 -0.92 -4.00
CA LYS A 171 2.18 -1.01 -3.22
C LYS A 171 1.46 0.34 -3.24
N VAL A 172 0.15 0.31 -3.43
CA VAL A 172 -0.71 1.51 -3.27
C VAL A 172 -1.93 1.11 -2.45
N ASP A 173 -2.07 1.76 -1.29
CA ASP A 173 -3.16 1.55 -0.35
C ASP A 173 -3.39 2.88 0.39
N THR A 174 -4.23 3.73 -0.18
CA THR A 174 -4.38 5.15 0.20
C THR A 174 -5.84 5.54 0.44
N GLN A 175 -6.69 4.54 0.53
CA GLN A 175 -8.11 4.65 0.91
C GLN A 175 -8.90 5.66 0.06
N GLY A 176 -8.77 5.51 -1.28
CA GLY A 176 -9.50 6.27 -2.28
C GLY A 176 -8.65 7.22 -3.13
N SER A 177 -7.38 7.44 -2.79
CA SER A 177 -6.46 8.28 -3.58
C SER A 177 -5.65 7.49 -4.61
N GLU A 178 -5.87 6.18 -4.76
CA GLU A 178 -5.11 5.27 -5.61
C GLU A 178 -5.05 5.75 -7.06
N TYR A 179 -6.16 6.26 -7.60
CA TYR A 179 -6.20 6.78 -8.97
C TYR A 179 -5.26 7.99 -9.15
N ALA A 180 -5.28 8.95 -8.23
CA ALA A 180 -4.41 10.13 -8.29
C ALA A 180 -2.93 9.75 -8.12
N VAL A 181 -2.64 8.81 -7.20
CA VAL A 181 -1.28 8.26 -7.00
C VAL A 181 -0.77 7.62 -8.29
N MET A 182 -1.57 6.73 -8.89
CA MET A 182 -1.21 6.03 -10.12
C MET A 182 -1.03 6.98 -11.30
N GLN A 183 -1.88 8.01 -11.42
CA GLN A 183 -1.72 9.08 -12.41
C GLN A 183 -0.43 9.87 -12.19
N GLY A 184 -0.14 10.26 -10.95
CA GLY A 184 1.07 10.99 -10.61
C GLY A 184 2.36 10.20 -10.87
N LEU A 185 2.31 8.87 -10.75
CA LEU A 185 3.45 7.97 -11.02
C LEU A 185 3.51 7.48 -12.47
N LEU A 186 2.51 7.74 -13.32
CA LEU A 186 2.33 7.10 -14.62
C LEU A 186 3.58 7.10 -15.51
N PRO A 187 4.37 8.19 -15.65
CA PRO A 187 5.58 8.17 -16.46
C PRO A 187 6.63 7.13 -15.99
N LEU A 188 6.80 6.99 -14.67
CA LEU A 188 7.70 5.99 -14.08
C LEU A 188 7.14 4.57 -14.26
N LEU A 189 5.82 4.38 -14.10
CA LEU A 189 5.19 3.09 -14.28
C LEU A 189 5.32 2.60 -15.72
N GLN A 190 5.11 3.48 -16.70
CA GLN A 190 5.30 3.15 -18.13
C GLN A 190 6.75 2.78 -18.47
N ALA A 191 7.72 3.49 -17.88
CA ALA A 191 9.14 3.17 -18.03
C ALA A 191 9.53 1.83 -17.38
N SER A 192 8.72 1.32 -16.45
CA SER A 192 8.99 0.12 -15.65
C SER A 192 8.49 -1.18 -16.29
N VAL A 193 7.55 -1.08 -17.25
CA VAL A 193 6.99 -2.24 -17.97
C VAL A 193 8.08 -2.89 -18.84
N PRO A 194 8.17 -4.24 -18.92
CA PRO A 194 7.25 -5.25 -18.37
C PRO A 194 7.64 -5.82 -16.99
N LYS A 195 8.62 -5.25 -16.30
CA LYS A 195 9.13 -5.78 -15.01
C LYS A 195 8.31 -5.34 -13.80
N LEU A 196 7.49 -4.33 -13.98
CA LEU A 196 6.64 -3.75 -12.93
C LEU A 196 5.68 -4.78 -12.34
N ARG A 197 5.58 -4.77 -11.02
CA ARG A 197 4.59 -5.52 -10.23
C ARG A 197 3.92 -4.55 -9.27
N ILE A 198 2.59 -4.61 -9.23
CA ILE A 198 1.77 -3.69 -8.44
C ILE A 198 0.86 -4.52 -7.55
N LEU A 199 0.84 -4.24 -6.25
CA LEU A 199 -0.19 -4.66 -5.30
C LEU A 199 -0.98 -3.40 -4.92
N LEU A 200 -2.29 -3.41 -5.20
CA LEU A 200 -3.13 -2.24 -5.04
C LEU A 200 -4.50 -2.62 -4.47
N GLU A 201 -5.01 -1.80 -3.55
CA GLU A 201 -6.37 -1.93 -3.06
C GLU A 201 -7.35 -1.18 -4.01
N LEU A 202 -8.40 -1.86 -4.45
CA LEU A 202 -9.50 -1.28 -5.22
C LEU A 202 -10.72 -1.12 -4.32
N THR A 203 -11.01 0.12 -3.93
CA THR A 203 -12.14 0.52 -3.08
C THR A 203 -13.05 1.49 -3.84
N PRO A 204 -14.00 1.01 -4.68
CA PRO A 204 -14.80 1.87 -5.55
C PRO A 204 -15.50 3.00 -4.80
N TYR A 205 -16.11 2.71 -3.65
CA TYR A 205 -16.78 3.72 -2.82
C TYR A 205 -15.85 4.87 -2.40
N SER A 206 -14.65 4.55 -1.92
CA SER A 206 -13.65 5.56 -1.50
C SER A 206 -13.16 6.39 -2.70
N LEU A 207 -12.96 5.74 -3.85
CA LEU A 207 -12.59 6.41 -5.10
C LEU A 207 -13.67 7.41 -5.57
N GLN A 208 -14.96 7.08 -5.43
CA GLN A 208 -16.06 8.00 -5.73
C GLN A 208 -16.03 9.24 -4.83
N LEU A 209 -15.84 9.05 -3.52
CA LEU A 209 -15.71 10.16 -2.58
C LEU A 209 -14.51 11.07 -2.91
N ALA A 210 -13.47 10.50 -3.50
CA ALA A 210 -12.29 11.22 -4.00
C ALA A 210 -12.44 11.77 -5.43
N ASN A 211 -13.67 11.84 -5.98
CA ASN A 211 -13.99 12.30 -7.34
C ASN A 211 -13.33 11.47 -8.46
N SER A 212 -13.16 10.17 -8.24
CA SER A 212 -12.67 9.20 -9.20
C SER A 212 -13.65 8.02 -9.32
N SER A 213 -13.21 6.87 -9.85
CA SER A 213 -14.01 5.65 -9.88
C SER A 213 -13.12 4.41 -9.96
N GLY A 214 -13.67 3.27 -9.51
CA GLY A 214 -13.00 1.98 -9.67
C GLY A 214 -12.73 1.66 -11.14
N ARG A 215 -13.66 1.94 -12.04
CA ARG A 215 -13.47 1.79 -13.50
C ARG A 215 -12.29 2.61 -14.03
N ALA A 216 -12.14 3.87 -13.61
CA ALA A 216 -11.04 4.73 -14.06
C ALA A 216 -9.69 4.15 -13.60
N LEU A 217 -9.59 3.71 -12.36
CA LEU A 217 -8.39 3.10 -11.81
C LEU A 217 -8.03 1.79 -12.54
N VAL A 218 -8.98 0.89 -12.71
CA VAL A 218 -8.77 -0.38 -13.44
C VAL A 218 -8.33 -0.12 -14.88
N THR A 219 -8.96 0.84 -15.57
CA THR A 219 -8.59 1.21 -16.95
C THR A 219 -7.16 1.75 -17.02
N LEU A 220 -6.75 2.57 -16.07
CA LEU A 220 -5.38 3.10 -16.00
C LEU A 220 -4.36 1.95 -15.85
N ILE A 221 -4.61 1.01 -14.94
CA ILE A 221 -3.72 -0.14 -14.70
C ILE A 221 -3.68 -1.06 -15.93
N ALA A 222 -4.83 -1.35 -16.54
CA ALA A 222 -4.93 -2.18 -17.73
C ALA A 222 -4.15 -1.62 -18.93
N ASN A 223 -4.12 -0.28 -19.08
CA ASN A 223 -3.36 0.40 -20.13
C ASN A 223 -1.83 0.25 -19.98
N LEU A 224 -1.33 -0.23 -18.83
CA LEU A 224 0.07 -0.64 -18.69
C LEU A 224 0.37 -1.96 -19.39
N GLY A 225 -0.65 -2.74 -19.79
CA GLY A 225 -0.47 -4.00 -20.49
C GLY A 225 0.06 -5.15 -19.64
N LEU A 226 -0.07 -5.03 -18.31
CA LEU A 226 0.34 -6.07 -17.37
C LEU A 226 -0.80 -7.09 -17.16
N PRO A 227 -0.49 -8.39 -16.92
CA PRO A 227 -1.48 -9.36 -16.46
C PRO A 227 -2.15 -8.92 -15.17
N LEU A 228 -3.47 -9.11 -15.08
CA LEU A 228 -4.27 -8.70 -13.92
C LEU A 228 -4.75 -9.92 -13.14
N TRP A 229 -4.71 -9.81 -11.81
CA TRP A 229 -5.07 -10.86 -10.87
C TRP A 229 -5.85 -10.29 -9.70
N ILE A 230 -6.89 -10.98 -9.28
CA ILE A 230 -7.56 -10.74 -8.00
C ILE A 230 -6.75 -11.46 -6.91
N VAL A 231 -6.47 -10.75 -5.84
CA VAL A 231 -5.83 -11.33 -4.65
C VAL A 231 -6.93 -11.88 -3.75
N ASP A 232 -7.22 -13.18 -3.88
CA ASP A 232 -8.24 -13.85 -3.08
C ASP A 232 -7.68 -14.19 -1.70
N HIS A 233 -7.91 -13.29 -0.74
CA HIS A 233 -7.47 -13.44 0.65
C HIS A 233 -8.24 -14.52 1.42
N VAL A 234 -9.39 -15.01 0.90
CA VAL A 234 -10.19 -16.07 1.54
C VAL A 234 -9.62 -17.45 1.20
N THR A 235 -9.34 -17.68 -0.08
CA THR A 235 -8.76 -18.97 -0.54
C THR A 235 -7.24 -18.93 -0.66
N HIS A 236 -6.61 -17.77 -0.38
CA HIS A 236 -5.19 -17.54 -0.41
C HIS A 236 -4.54 -17.89 -1.76
N ARG A 237 -5.08 -17.36 -2.85
CA ARG A 237 -4.58 -17.57 -4.22
C ARG A 237 -4.73 -16.32 -5.07
N LEU A 238 -3.98 -16.26 -6.16
CA LEU A 238 -4.21 -15.30 -7.24
C LEU A 238 -5.23 -15.91 -8.24
N VAL A 239 -6.25 -15.15 -8.59
CA VAL A 239 -7.24 -15.52 -9.60
C VAL A 239 -7.04 -14.63 -10.82
N SER A 240 -6.79 -15.24 -11.99
CA SER A 240 -6.62 -14.50 -13.23
C SER A 240 -7.88 -13.68 -13.53
N SER A 241 -7.69 -12.43 -13.96
CA SER A 241 -8.77 -11.52 -14.29
C SER A 241 -8.41 -10.65 -15.48
N ASP A 242 -9.34 -9.84 -15.92
CA ASP A 242 -9.15 -8.86 -16.97
C ASP A 242 -9.81 -7.53 -16.64
N ALA A 243 -9.54 -6.51 -17.44
CA ALA A 243 -10.06 -5.17 -17.22
C ALA A 243 -11.60 -5.12 -17.29
N VAL A 244 -12.23 -5.96 -18.10
CA VAL A 244 -13.70 -5.96 -18.27
C VAL A 244 -14.36 -6.47 -16.99
N ALA A 245 -13.93 -7.63 -16.50
CA ALA A 245 -14.46 -8.23 -15.27
C ALA A 245 -14.23 -7.32 -14.05
N LEU A 246 -13.04 -6.72 -13.91
CA LEU A 246 -12.75 -5.81 -12.80
C LEU A 246 -13.55 -4.51 -12.88
N CYS A 247 -13.74 -3.95 -14.09
CA CYS A 247 -14.60 -2.77 -14.28
C CYS A 247 -16.06 -3.06 -13.98
N GLU A 248 -16.59 -4.20 -14.43
CA GLU A 248 -17.97 -4.62 -14.14
C GLU A 248 -18.20 -4.82 -12.63
N TRP A 249 -17.23 -5.43 -11.95
CA TRP A 249 -17.30 -5.56 -10.49
C TRP A 249 -17.32 -4.20 -9.81
N ALA A 250 -16.41 -3.28 -10.17
CA ALA A 250 -16.35 -1.95 -9.58
C ALA A 250 -17.64 -1.16 -9.82
N ASP A 251 -18.21 -1.21 -11.02
CA ASP A 251 -19.48 -0.55 -11.34
C ASP A 251 -20.66 -1.14 -10.56
N ASN A 252 -20.65 -2.45 -10.29
CA ASN A 252 -21.69 -3.09 -9.48
C ASN A 252 -21.64 -2.64 -8.01
N VAL A 253 -20.42 -2.49 -7.45
CA VAL A 253 -20.24 -1.89 -6.11
C VAL A 253 -20.73 -0.45 -6.11
N ASP A 254 -20.35 0.35 -7.10
CA ASP A 254 -20.73 1.75 -7.25
C ASP A 254 -22.24 1.95 -7.43
N ALA A 255 -22.93 1.01 -8.06
CA ALA A 255 -24.37 1.06 -8.26
C ALA A 255 -25.18 0.72 -6.99
N CYS A 256 -24.56 0.09 -6.00
CA CYS A 256 -25.22 -0.30 -4.76
C CYS A 256 -25.00 0.74 -3.67
N THR A 257 -25.99 1.54 -3.35
CA THR A 257 -25.87 2.58 -2.30
C THR A 257 -25.41 1.98 -0.98
N GLY A 258 -24.26 2.47 -0.48
CA GLY A 258 -23.66 2.05 0.79
C GLY A 258 -22.84 0.75 0.71
N ASP A 259 -22.67 0.16 -0.47
CA ASP A 259 -21.74 -0.94 -0.66
C ASP A 259 -20.31 -0.41 -0.52
N ARG A 260 -19.55 -1.01 0.40
CA ARG A 260 -18.15 -0.69 0.69
C ARG A 260 -17.25 -1.87 0.30
N GLY A 261 -17.64 -2.64 -0.69
CA GLY A 261 -16.85 -3.73 -1.22
C GLY A 261 -15.47 -3.25 -1.66
N PHE A 262 -14.46 -4.03 -1.34
CA PHE A 262 -13.08 -3.81 -1.76
C PHE A 262 -12.46 -5.11 -2.24
N MET A 263 -11.39 -5.02 -3.03
CA MET A 263 -10.53 -6.15 -3.35
C MET A 263 -9.09 -5.67 -3.53
N ASN A 264 -8.15 -6.54 -3.26
CA ASN A 264 -6.76 -6.34 -3.65
C ASN A 264 -6.54 -6.87 -5.06
N ILE A 265 -5.87 -6.06 -5.90
CA ILE A 265 -5.46 -6.41 -7.26
C ILE A 265 -3.95 -6.55 -7.30
N TYR A 266 -3.47 -7.57 -7.99
CA TYR A 266 -2.08 -7.69 -8.38
C TYR A 266 -1.97 -7.51 -9.89
N ALA A 267 -1.11 -6.60 -10.34
CA ALA A 267 -0.80 -6.41 -11.75
C ALA A 267 0.67 -6.72 -12.02
N GLY A 268 0.94 -7.65 -12.93
CA GLY A 268 2.28 -8.11 -13.26
C GLY A 268 2.41 -9.63 -13.35
N THR A 269 3.61 -10.11 -13.64
CA THR A 269 3.90 -11.56 -13.64
C THR A 269 3.87 -12.08 -12.21
N PRO A 270 3.01 -13.07 -11.89
CA PRO A 270 2.94 -13.68 -10.55
C PRO A 270 4.30 -14.26 -10.15
N PRO A 271 4.64 -14.22 -8.86
CA PRO A 271 5.83 -14.90 -8.38
C PRO A 271 5.63 -16.42 -8.39
N ASP A 272 6.72 -17.17 -8.57
CA ASP A 272 6.71 -18.62 -8.47
C ASP A 272 6.35 -19.09 -7.05
N GLY A 273 5.75 -20.27 -6.96
CA GLY A 273 5.49 -20.95 -5.68
C GLY A 273 4.25 -20.49 -4.91
N LEU A 274 3.52 -19.49 -5.40
CA LEU A 274 2.20 -19.15 -4.86
C LEU A 274 1.07 -19.85 -5.64
N PRO A 275 -0.05 -20.22 -4.97
CA PRO A 275 -1.18 -20.79 -5.66
C PRO A 275 -1.86 -19.73 -6.55
N TYR A 276 -2.12 -20.09 -7.80
CA TYR A 276 -2.92 -19.29 -8.73
C TYR A 276 -3.83 -20.19 -9.57
N GLY A 277 -4.91 -19.61 -10.08
CA GLY A 277 -5.91 -20.29 -10.88
C GLY A 277 -6.57 -19.37 -11.89
N SER A 278 -7.26 -19.98 -12.83
CA SER A 278 -8.13 -19.32 -13.81
C SER A 278 -9.54 -19.17 -13.28
#